data_36bcb2adef75cf06560b597891dc7686
#
_entry.id   36bcb2adef75cf06560b597891dc7686
#
_cell.length_a   1.000
_cell.length_b   1.000
_cell.length_c   1.000
_cell.angle_alpha   90.00
_cell.angle_beta   90.00
_cell.angle_gamma   90.00
#
_symmetry.space_group_name_H-M   'P 1'
#
loop_
_entity.id
_entity.type
_entity.pdbx_description
1 polymer ?
#
loop_
_entity_poly.entity_id
_entity_poly.type
_entity_poly.pdbx_seq_one_letter_code
_entity_poly.pdbx_strand_id
1 'polypeptide(L)'
;LAPRLESEIGIPIVVARANGLDYAFTQGEDTVLAAMAHRCPTKAPQAEAEKVERNAVSRLLNFGRKQEEVAQSESDYHDHPPLVLFGSVPDPIVTQITLELKRQGIKVSGWLPSKRYTELPVLEEGYYVAGINPFLSRTASTLMRRRRCKLIGAPFPIGPDGTRAWIEKICSVFGIEPQGLEEREAKIWASIEDYVSMIRGKSAYFMGDNLLEISLARFLIRCGMTVP
;
A
#
# COMPACT_ATOMS: atom_id res chain seq x y z
N LEU A 1 -13.24 4.03 -27.36
CA LEU A 1 -14.11 2.85 -27.24
C LEU A 1 -14.60 2.69 -25.79
N ALA A 2 -13.72 2.73 -24.76
CA ALA A 2 -14.10 2.50 -23.38
C ALA A 2 -15.18 3.45 -22.85
N PRO A 3 -15.12 4.79 -23.01
CA PRO A 3 -16.18 5.67 -22.53
C PRO A 3 -17.54 5.38 -23.15
N ARG A 4 -17.56 4.95 -24.42
CA ARG A 4 -18.81 4.59 -25.10
C ARG A 4 -19.40 3.31 -24.51
N LEU A 5 -18.54 2.30 -24.29
CA LEU A 5 -18.99 1.05 -23.65
C LEU A 5 -19.45 1.28 -22.22
N GLU A 6 -18.77 2.13 -21.44
CA GLU A 6 -19.21 2.49 -20.09
C GLU A 6 -20.62 3.12 -20.12
N SER A 7 -20.88 4.02 -21.09
CA SER A 7 -22.18 4.65 -21.24
C SER A 7 -23.27 3.67 -21.65
N GLU A 8 -22.95 2.68 -22.50
CA GLU A 8 -23.92 1.69 -22.99
C GLU A 8 -24.20 0.58 -21.95
N ILE A 9 -23.19 0.16 -21.20
CA ILE A 9 -23.29 -0.98 -20.27
C ILE A 9 -23.61 -0.53 -18.84
N GLY A 10 -23.32 0.73 -18.50
CA GLY A 10 -23.49 1.26 -17.15
C GLY A 10 -22.47 0.72 -16.13
N ILE A 11 -21.37 0.13 -16.60
CA ILE A 11 -20.30 -0.45 -15.75
C ILE A 11 -18.98 0.29 -16.01
N PRO A 12 -18.27 0.73 -14.95
CA PRO A 12 -16.96 1.35 -15.08
C PRO A 12 -15.94 0.42 -15.76
N ILE A 13 -15.20 0.95 -16.73
CA ILE A 13 -14.21 0.17 -17.51
C ILE A 13 -12.81 0.72 -17.26
N VAL A 14 -11.92 -0.13 -16.75
CA VAL A 14 -10.48 0.15 -16.67
C VAL A 14 -9.79 -0.44 -17.89
N VAL A 15 -9.10 0.40 -18.66
CA VAL A 15 -8.36 -0.06 -19.84
C VAL A 15 -6.88 -0.18 -19.49
N ALA A 16 -6.40 -1.40 -19.39
CA ALA A 16 -4.98 -1.71 -19.30
C ALA A 16 -4.50 -2.34 -20.61
N ARG A 17 -3.40 -1.84 -21.16
CA ARG A 17 -2.78 -2.39 -22.38
C ARG A 17 -1.45 -3.02 -22.00
N ALA A 18 -1.47 -4.31 -21.78
CA ALA A 18 -0.29 -5.13 -21.60
C ALA A 18 -0.39 -6.32 -22.55
N ASN A 19 0.51 -6.41 -23.52
CA ASN A 19 0.60 -7.59 -24.34
C ASN A 19 1.56 -8.58 -23.65
N GLY A 20 1.17 -9.85 -23.56
CA GLY A 20 1.94 -10.88 -22.86
C GLY A 20 3.23 -11.32 -23.62
N LEU A 21 3.52 -10.73 -24.78
CA LEU A 21 4.70 -11.04 -25.57
C LEU A 21 5.89 -10.14 -25.23
N ASP A 22 5.62 -8.86 -24.95
CA ASP A 22 6.66 -7.84 -24.74
C ASP A 22 6.87 -7.47 -23.27
N TYR A 23 5.98 -7.93 -22.37
CA TYR A 23 5.99 -7.51 -20.97
C TYR A 23 6.16 -8.69 -20.02
N ALA A 24 7.09 -8.54 -19.07
CA ALA A 24 7.15 -9.41 -17.91
C ALA A 24 5.91 -9.20 -17.01
N PHE A 25 5.61 -10.15 -16.13
CA PHE A 25 4.49 -10.09 -15.21
C PHE A 25 4.45 -8.76 -14.43
N THR A 26 5.59 -8.33 -13.90
CA THR A 26 5.73 -7.07 -13.13
C THR A 26 5.39 -5.82 -13.94
N GLN A 27 5.71 -5.80 -15.24
CA GLN A 27 5.35 -4.70 -16.13
C GLN A 27 3.84 -4.71 -16.44
N GLY A 28 3.23 -5.88 -16.51
CA GLY A 28 1.79 -6.05 -16.64
C GLY A 28 1.07 -5.50 -15.40
N GLU A 29 1.53 -5.86 -14.21
CA GLU A 29 1.03 -5.34 -12.93
C GLU A 29 1.11 -3.81 -12.88
N ASP A 30 2.27 -3.23 -13.17
CA ASP A 30 2.47 -1.78 -13.16
C ASP A 30 1.53 -1.07 -14.15
N THR A 31 1.28 -1.68 -15.30
CA THR A 31 0.33 -1.14 -16.29
C THR A 31 -1.10 -1.14 -15.79
N VAL A 32 -1.53 -2.22 -15.13
CA VAL A 32 -2.87 -2.33 -14.54
C VAL A 32 -3.04 -1.34 -13.41
N LEU A 33 -2.09 -1.27 -12.48
CA LEU A 33 -2.13 -0.34 -11.36
C LEU A 33 -2.13 1.12 -11.81
N ALA A 34 -1.33 1.47 -12.81
CA ALA A 34 -1.36 2.82 -13.40
C ALA A 34 -2.73 3.14 -14.02
N ALA A 35 -3.36 2.18 -14.70
CA ALA A 35 -4.70 2.35 -15.25
C ALA A 35 -5.76 2.50 -14.15
N MET A 36 -5.64 1.75 -13.04
CA MET A 36 -6.51 1.91 -11.86
C MET A 36 -6.32 3.29 -11.22
N ALA A 37 -5.08 3.76 -11.06
CA ALA A 37 -4.78 5.08 -10.52
C ALA A 37 -5.43 6.21 -11.34
N HIS A 38 -5.56 6.04 -12.66
CA HIS A 38 -6.34 6.99 -13.50
C HIS A 38 -7.82 7.01 -13.18
N ARG A 39 -8.38 5.91 -12.71
CA ARG A 39 -9.82 5.77 -12.40
C ARG A 39 -10.17 6.10 -10.95
N CYS A 40 -9.18 6.29 -10.09
CA CYS A 40 -9.41 6.72 -8.73
C CYS A 40 -10.19 8.05 -8.68
N PRO A 41 -11.21 8.18 -7.80
CA PRO A 41 -11.95 9.43 -7.66
C PRO A 41 -11.04 10.56 -7.16
N THR A 42 -11.39 11.82 -7.50
CA THR A 42 -10.71 13.03 -7.04
C THR A 42 -11.37 13.63 -5.79
N LYS A 43 -12.61 13.25 -5.53
CA LYS A 43 -13.31 13.60 -4.29
C LYS A 43 -13.89 12.33 -3.73
N ALA A 44 -13.96 12.22 -2.40
CA ALA A 44 -14.71 11.14 -1.79
C ALA A 44 -16.11 11.12 -2.43
N PRO A 45 -16.59 9.98 -2.93
CA PRO A 45 -17.97 9.88 -3.36
C PRO A 45 -18.79 10.39 -2.19
N GLN A 46 -19.48 11.52 -2.39
CA GLN A 46 -20.34 12.06 -1.35
C GLN A 46 -21.29 10.92 -0.98
N ALA A 47 -21.25 10.50 0.26
CA ALA A 47 -22.09 9.46 0.81
C ALA A 47 -23.56 9.93 0.91
N GLU A 48 -24.03 10.70 -0.09
CA GLU A 48 -25.38 11.24 -0.14
C GLU A 48 -26.41 10.24 -0.68
N ALA A 49 -26.01 9.32 -1.56
CA ALA A 49 -26.95 8.34 -2.09
C ALA A 49 -27.25 7.19 -1.11
N GLU A 50 -26.30 6.78 -0.27
CA GLU A 50 -26.54 5.72 0.72
C GLU A 50 -27.15 6.21 2.05
N LYS A 51 -27.05 7.51 2.36
CA LYS A 51 -27.70 8.07 3.56
C LYS A 51 -29.22 8.11 3.46
N VAL A 52 -29.79 8.19 2.29
CA VAL A 52 -31.25 8.28 2.12
C VAL A 52 -31.93 6.94 2.36
N GLU A 53 -31.35 5.82 1.92
CA GLU A 53 -31.99 4.49 2.14
C GLU A 53 -31.67 3.88 3.50
N ARG A 54 -30.46 4.08 4.05
CA ARG A 54 -30.12 3.58 5.39
C ARG A 54 -30.80 4.34 6.52
N ASN A 55 -31.10 5.62 6.36
CA ASN A 55 -31.77 6.41 7.41
C ASN A 55 -33.23 6.05 7.64
N ALA A 56 -33.91 5.39 6.72
CA ALA A 56 -35.28 4.95 6.91
C ALA A 56 -35.39 3.62 7.69
N VAL A 57 -34.43 2.70 7.50
CA VAL A 57 -34.50 1.36 8.12
C VAL A 57 -33.70 1.27 9.41
N SER A 58 -32.57 2.00 9.53
CA SER A 58 -31.71 1.90 10.72
C SER A 58 -32.15 2.78 11.89
N ARG A 59 -33.06 3.73 11.68
CA ARG A 59 -33.67 4.49 12.80
C ARG A 59 -34.55 3.63 13.71
N LEU A 60 -34.92 2.44 13.29
CA LEU A 60 -35.78 1.53 14.03
C LEU A 60 -35.02 0.43 14.81
N LEU A 61 -33.74 0.18 14.57
CA LEU A 61 -33.06 -1.02 15.10
C LEU A 61 -31.70 -0.83 15.80
N ASN A 62 -31.09 0.36 15.86
CA ASN A 62 -29.81 0.49 16.58
C ASN A 62 -29.61 1.85 17.25
N PHE A 63 -30.13 1.97 18.44
CA PHE A 63 -29.72 3.00 19.42
C PHE A 63 -28.41 2.59 20.13
N GLY A 64 -27.37 3.36 20.00
CA GLY A 64 -26.38 3.54 21.05
C GLY A 64 -24.99 2.92 20.90
N ARG A 65 -24.74 1.88 20.09
CA ARG A 65 -23.44 1.17 20.16
C ARG A 65 -22.41 1.46 19.06
N LYS A 66 -22.82 2.07 17.97
CA LYS A 66 -21.95 2.28 16.78
C LYS A 66 -21.30 3.66 16.66
N GLN A 67 -21.76 4.64 17.40
CA GLN A 67 -21.18 6.00 17.40
C GLN A 67 -19.95 6.13 18.31
N GLU A 68 -19.87 5.35 19.39
CA GLU A 68 -18.70 5.36 20.28
C GLU A 68 -17.49 4.65 19.68
N GLU A 69 -17.68 3.54 18.91
CA GLU A 69 -16.56 2.86 18.26
C GLU A 69 -15.95 3.67 17.09
N VAL A 70 -16.75 4.46 16.38
CA VAL A 70 -16.23 5.30 15.28
C VAL A 70 -15.53 6.56 15.84
N ALA A 71 -16.04 7.14 16.90
CA ALA A 71 -15.44 8.32 17.53
C ALA A 71 -14.14 7.97 18.30
N GLN A 72 -14.08 6.80 18.95
CA GLN A 72 -12.85 6.31 19.59
C GLN A 72 -11.75 5.93 18.59
N SER A 73 -12.10 5.57 17.35
CA SER A 73 -11.11 5.23 16.32
C SER A 73 -10.41 6.43 15.69
N GLU A 74 -10.98 7.63 15.76
CA GLU A 74 -10.36 8.84 15.18
C GLU A 74 -9.34 9.51 16.13
N SER A 75 -9.46 9.30 17.43
CA SER A 75 -8.52 9.86 18.41
C SER A 75 -7.14 9.16 18.44
N ASP A 76 -7.02 8.00 17.82
CA ASP A 76 -5.80 7.18 17.82
C ASP A 76 -4.80 7.56 16.71
N TYR A 77 -5.13 8.49 15.83
CA TYR A 77 -4.28 8.87 14.70
C TYR A 77 -3.73 10.28 14.86
N HIS A 78 -2.46 10.44 14.46
CA HIS A 78 -1.88 11.77 14.31
C HIS A 78 -2.53 12.51 13.14
N ASP A 79 -2.60 13.84 13.25
CA ASP A 79 -3.02 14.68 12.13
C ASP A 79 -1.92 14.68 11.06
N HIS A 80 -2.20 14.06 9.93
CA HIS A 80 -1.29 14.00 8.79
C HIS A 80 -2.08 13.96 7.48
N PRO A 81 -1.47 14.40 6.36
CA PRO A 81 -2.09 14.28 5.04
C PRO A 81 -2.42 12.83 4.70
N PRO A 82 -3.48 12.58 3.92
CA PRO A 82 -3.88 11.23 3.55
C PRO A 82 -2.74 10.43 2.89
N LEU A 83 -2.58 9.16 3.33
CA LEU A 83 -1.59 8.22 2.81
C LEU A 83 -2.29 7.10 2.05
N VAL A 84 -1.90 6.89 0.79
CA VAL A 84 -2.34 5.75 -0.02
C VAL A 84 -1.13 4.87 -0.33
N LEU A 85 -1.27 3.57 -0.09
CA LEU A 85 -0.24 2.59 -0.41
C LEU A 85 -0.51 1.94 -1.77
N PHE A 86 0.54 1.58 -2.49
CA PHE A 86 0.39 0.94 -3.79
C PHE A 86 1.39 -0.20 -3.99
N GLY A 87 0.90 -1.28 -4.56
CA GLY A 87 1.62 -2.53 -4.82
C GLY A 87 0.78 -3.75 -4.46
N SER A 88 0.86 -4.79 -5.27
CA SER A 88 0.13 -6.03 -5.04
C SER A 88 0.87 -6.90 -4.04
N VAL A 89 0.26 -7.13 -2.90
CA VAL A 89 0.73 -8.05 -1.87
C VAL A 89 -0.45 -8.83 -1.31
N PRO A 90 -0.22 -10.03 -0.75
CA PRO A 90 -1.28 -10.82 -0.13
C PRO A 90 -2.01 -10.06 0.99
N ASP A 91 -3.32 -10.32 1.14
CA ASP A 91 -4.16 -9.68 2.17
C ASP A 91 -3.59 -9.71 3.61
N PRO A 92 -2.97 -10.80 4.08
CA PRO A 92 -2.35 -10.80 5.40
C PRO A 92 -1.24 -9.75 5.54
N ILE A 93 -0.47 -9.50 4.49
CA ILE A 93 0.60 -8.48 4.49
C ILE A 93 -0.02 -7.08 4.48
N VAL A 94 -1.06 -6.83 3.67
CA VAL A 94 -1.84 -5.59 3.71
C VAL A 94 -2.30 -5.28 5.13
N THR A 95 -2.90 -6.29 5.79
CA THR A 95 -3.40 -6.16 7.16
C THR A 95 -2.28 -5.84 8.15
N GLN A 96 -1.16 -6.57 8.11
CA GLN A 96 -0.05 -6.38 9.03
C GLN A 96 0.62 -5.01 8.86
N ILE A 97 0.87 -4.58 7.63
CA ILE A 97 1.45 -3.25 7.35
C ILE A 97 0.50 -2.15 7.82
N THR A 98 -0.80 -2.29 7.55
CA THR A 98 -1.81 -1.31 7.99
C THR A 98 -1.88 -1.23 9.51
N LEU A 99 -1.85 -2.37 10.20
CA LEU A 99 -1.82 -2.42 11.67
C LEU A 99 -0.55 -1.78 12.23
N GLU A 100 0.59 -2.03 11.61
CA GLU A 100 1.84 -1.44 12.07
C GLU A 100 1.86 0.08 11.89
N LEU A 101 1.39 0.60 10.75
CA LEU A 101 1.23 2.03 10.56
C LEU A 101 0.21 2.64 11.54
N LYS A 102 -0.88 1.93 11.83
CA LYS A 102 -1.84 2.34 12.86
C LYS A 102 -1.18 2.47 14.23
N ARG A 103 -0.30 1.54 14.61
CA ARG A 103 0.47 1.62 15.88
C ARG A 103 1.37 2.86 15.94
N GLN A 104 1.80 3.36 14.79
CA GLN A 104 2.53 4.63 14.69
C GLN A 104 1.59 5.85 14.63
N GLY A 105 0.28 5.66 14.78
CA GLY A 105 -0.72 6.73 14.65
C GLY A 105 -0.91 7.21 13.20
N ILE A 106 -0.53 6.41 12.20
CA ILE A 106 -0.64 6.74 10.79
C ILE A 106 -1.85 6.03 10.17
N LYS A 107 -2.81 6.81 9.67
CA LYS A 107 -3.99 6.30 8.98
C LYS A 107 -3.71 6.06 7.51
N VAL A 108 -3.84 4.81 7.07
CA VAL A 108 -3.82 4.46 5.64
C VAL A 108 -5.20 4.74 5.06
N SER A 109 -5.25 5.69 4.12
CA SER A 109 -6.51 6.13 3.49
C SER A 109 -6.97 5.22 2.35
N GLY A 110 -6.10 4.35 1.86
CA GLY A 110 -6.45 3.37 0.84
C GLY A 110 -5.26 2.62 0.27
N TRP A 111 -5.58 1.63 -0.57
CA TRP A 111 -4.63 0.74 -1.23
C TRP A 111 -4.93 0.62 -2.73
N LEU A 112 -3.86 0.51 -3.51
CA LEU A 112 -3.90 0.08 -4.91
C LEU A 112 -3.07 -1.20 -5.07
N PRO A 113 -3.64 -2.27 -5.62
CA PRO A 113 -5.02 -2.39 -6.13
C PRO A 113 -6.06 -2.48 -5.01
N SER A 114 -7.28 -2.01 -5.29
CA SER A 114 -8.44 -2.28 -4.45
C SER A 114 -9.14 -3.57 -4.89
N LYS A 115 -9.88 -4.21 -3.99
CA LYS A 115 -10.62 -5.44 -4.30
C LYS A 115 -11.84 -5.20 -5.19
N ARG A 116 -12.44 -4.02 -5.07
CA ARG A 116 -13.61 -3.60 -5.84
C ARG A 116 -13.38 -2.23 -6.43
N TYR A 117 -14.03 -1.95 -7.54
CA TYR A 117 -13.98 -0.62 -8.16
C TYR A 117 -14.47 0.49 -7.22
N THR A 118 -15.51 0.21 -6.44
CA THR A 118 -16.08 1.14 -5.46
C THR A 118 -15.17 1.42 -4.26
N GLU A 119 -14.12 0.62 -4.08
CA GLU A 119 -13.13 0.76 -3.02
C GLU A 119 -11.85 1.46 -3.51
N LEU A 120 -11.84 1.95 -4.75
CA LEU A 120 -10.71 2.72 -5.26
C LEU A 120 -10.46 3.94 -4.35
N PRO A 121 -9.22 4.15 -3.89
CA PRO A 121 -8.92 5.24 -3.00
C PRO A 121 -9.12 6.60 -3.69
N VAL A 122 -9.54 7.58 -2.90
CA VAL A 122 -9.49 8.98 -3.35
C VAL A 122 -8.04 9.37 -3.53
N LEU A 123 -7.75 10.05 -4.65
CA LEU A 123 -6.43 10.56 -4.95
C LEU A 123 -6.54 12.01 -5.40
N GLU A 124 -6.00 12.91 -4.59
CA GLU A 124 -6.00 14.35 -4.85
C GLU A 124 -4.60 14.95 -4.73
N GLU A 125 -4.45 16.17 -5.20
CA GLU A 125 -3.24 16.93 -5.00
C GLU A 125 -2.91 17.06 -3.50
N GLY A 126 -1.64 16.79 -3.16
CA GLY A 126 -1.18 16.83 -1.78
C GLY A 126 -1.29 15.51 -1.01
N TYR A 127 -2.00 14.50 -1.52
CA TYR A 127 -1.99 13.16 -0.93
C TYR A 127 -0.59 12.54 -1.02
N TYR A 128 -0.21 11.82 0.01
CA TYR A 128 1.03 11.05 0.00
C TYR A 128 0.80 9.64 -0.49
N VAL A 129 1.78 9.11 -1.22
CA VAL A 129 1.74 7.74 -1.74
C VAL A 129 3.06 7.03 -1.45
N ALA A 130 3.00 5.77 -1.04
CA ALA A 130 4.18 4.95 -0.79
C ALA A 130 4.05 3.59 -1.48
N GLY A 131 5.10 3.19 -2.20
CA GLY A 131 5.18 1.89 -2.87
C GLY A 131 5.68 0.81 -1.91
N ILE A 132 5.21 -0.43 -2.14
CA ILE A 132 5.60 -1.61 -1.35
C ILE A 132 6.56 -2.48 -2.13
N ASN A 133 6.46 -2.51 -3.45
CA ASN A 133 7.34 -3.28 -4.32
C ASN A 133 7.98 -2.39 -5.40
N PRO A 134 9.15 -2.79 -5.94
CA PRO A 134 9.99 -1.92 -6.76
C PRO A 134 9.54 -1.72 -8.22
N PHE A 135 8.69 -2.59 -8.76
CA PHE A 135 8.41 -2.64 -10.20
C PHE A 135 7.30 -1.69 -10.67
N LEU A 136 6.97 -0.66 -9.91
CA LEU A 136 5.78 0.18 -10.10
C LEU A 136 6.12 1.61 -10.54
N SER A 137 7.09 1.77 -11.42
CA SER A 137 7.57 3.08 -11.89
C SER A 137 6.51 3.85 -12.71
N ARG A 138 5.72 3.16 -13.53
CA ARG A 138 4.62 3.76 -14.29
C ARG A 138 3.50 4.20 -13.37
N THR A 139 3.14 3.37 -12.39
CA THR A 139 2.15 3.70 -11.37
C THR A 139 2.61 4.92 -10.56
N ALA A 140 3.83 4.90 -10.04
CA ALA A 140 4.41 6.04 -9.32
C ALA A 140 4.40 7.32 -10.17
N SER A 141 4.81 7.24 -11.45
CA SER A 141 4.77 8.38 -12.37
C SER A 141 3.35 8.89 -12.60
N THR A 142 2.37 8.00 -12.71
CA THR A 142 0.95 8.36 -12.85
C THR A 142 0.45 9.08 -11.62
N LEU A 143 0.74 8.55 -10.43
CA LEU A 143 0.36 9.15 -9.15
C LEU A 143 0.97 10.56 -8.98
N MET A 144 2.26 10.71 -9.27
CA MET A 144 2.93 12.01 -9.17
C MET A 144 2.49 13.03 -10.23
N ARG A 145 2.47 12.61 -11.51
CA ARG A 145 2.29 13.58 -12.61
C ARG A 145 0.83 13.85 -12.95
N ARG A 146 -0.04 12.84 -12.84
CA ARG A 146 -1.44 12.95 -13.21
C ARG A 146 -2.34 13.25 -12.02
N ARG A 147 -2.03 12.67 -10.86
CA ARG A 147 -2.81 12.84 -9.63
C ARG A 147 -2.20 13.88 -8.69
N ARG A 148 -0.98 14.37 -9.00
CA ARG A 148 -0.22 15.34 -8.20
C ARG A 148 0.00 14.92 -6.75
N CYS A 149 0.06 13.61 -6.52
CA CYS A 149 0.39 13.05 -5.23
C CYS A 149 1.88 13.21 -4.94
N LYS A 150 2.25 13.22 -3.66
CA LYS A 150 3.63 13.27 -3.19
C LYS A 150 4.13 11.85 -2.91
N LEU A 151 5.11 11.40 -3.68
CA LEU A 151 5.73 10.08 -3.48
C LEU A 151 6.69 10.10 -2.30
N ILE A 152 6.48 9.18 -1.35
CA ILE A 152 7.44 8.90 -0.28
C ILE A 152 8.47 7.91 -0.84
N GLY A 153 9.68 8.39 -1.07
CA GLY A 153 10.81 7.54 -1.44
C GLY A 153 11.38 6.85 -0.20
N ALA A 154 11.12 5.56 -0.08
CA ALA A 154 11.59 4.71 1.01
C ALA A 154 12.20 3.42 0.45
N PRO A 155 13.12 2.76 1.17
CA PRO A 155 13.53 1.40 0.82
C PRO A 155 12.31 0.47 0.90
N PHE A 156 12.28 -0.55 0.02
CA PHE A 156 11.13 -1.49 0.05
C PHE A 156 11.15 -2.34 1.32
N PRO A 157 9.96 -2.66 1.89
CA PRO A 157 9.82 -3.38 3.16
C PRO A 157 10.10 -4.89 3.00
N ILE A 158 11.34 -5.24 2.67
CA ILE A 158 11.83 -6.61 2.56
C ILE A 158 12.73 -6.91 3.75
N GLY A 159 12.35 -7.92 4.53
CA GLY A 159 12.99 -8.27 5.79
C GLY A 159 12.60 -7.34 6.95
N PRO A 160 12.92 -7.73 8.20
CA PRO A 160 12.54 -6.96 9.39
C PRO A 160 13.14 -5.55 9.39
N ASP A 161 14.43 -5.43 9.12
CA ASP A 161 15.16 -4.17 9.04
C ASP A 161 14.67 -3.27 7.88
N GLY A 162 14.35 -3.87 6.72
CA GLY A 162 13.79 -3.14 5.58
C GLY A 162 12.40 -2.59 5.87
N THR A 163 11.59 -3.37 6.54
CA THR A 163 10.24 -2.96 6.97
C THR A 163 10.33 -1.83 7.98
N ARG A 164 11.26 -1.92 8.96
CA ARG A 164 11.52 -0.83 9.90
C ARG A 164 11.92 0.45 9.17
N ALA A 165 12.93 0.39 8.31
CA ALA A 165 13.40 1.56 7.58
C ALA A 165 12.33 2.21 6.69
N TRP A 166 11.43 1.39 6.11
CA TRP A 166 10.30 1.88 5.33
C TRP A 166 9.30 2.64 6.21
N ILE A 167 8.95 2.10 7.39
CA ILE A 167 8.02 2.73 8.33
C ILE A 167 8.65 4.01 8.91
N GLU A 168 9.90 3.96 9.35
CA GLU A 168 10.65 5.14 9.86
C GLU A 168 10.66 6.28 8.83
N LYS A 169 10.82 5.94 7.54
CA LYS A 169 10.78 6.95 6.48
C LYS A 169 9.40 7.59 6.36
N ILE A 170 8.32 6.84 6.47
CA ILE A 170 6.95 7.39 6.45
C ILE A 170 6.73 8.27 7.69
N CYS A 171 7.10 7.79 8.88
CA CYS A 171 7.03 8.56 10.12
C CYS A 171 7.79 9.89 9.99
N SER A 172 9.02 9.85 9.49
CA SER A 172 9.86 11.04 9.27
C SER A 172 9.20 12.07 8.33
N VAL A 173 8.51 11.61 7.27
CA VAL A 173 7.82 12.52 6.34
C VAL A 173 6.64 13.22 7.02
N PHE A 174 5.97 12.53 7.96
CA PHE A 174 4.85 13.10 8.71
C PHE A 174 5.25 13.79 10.02
N GLY A 175 6.55 13.80 10.35
CA GLY A 175 7.02 14.39 11.61
C GLY A 175 6.63 13.59 12.85
N ILE A 176 6.40 12.29 12.69
CA ILE A 176 6.01 11.37 13.75
C ILE A 176 7.24 10.64 14.26
N GLU A 177 7.43 10.60 15.58
CA GLU A 177 8.49 9.82 16.21
C GLU A 177 8.08 8.34 16.24
N PRO A 178 8.82 7.42 15.59
CA PRO A 178 8.44 6.01 15.57
C PRO A 178 8.61 5.35 16.94
N GLN A 179 7.66 4.47 17.29
CA GLN A 179 7.64 3.83 18.61
C GLN A 179 7.71 2.30 18.51
N GLY A 180 8.59 1.69 19.31
CA GLY A 180 8.68 0.25 19.51
C GLY A 180 9.08 -0.55 18.27
N LEU A 181 9.61 0.08 17.22
CA LEU A 181 10.00 -0.61 15.98
C LEU A 181 11.22 -1.51 16.20
N GLU A 182 12.20 -1.05 16.97
CA GLU A 182 13.41 -1.82 17.27
C GLU A 182 13.11 -3.10 18.05
N GLU A 183 12.24 -3.00 19.05
CA GLU A 183 11.82 -4.18 19.83
C GLU A 183 11.08 -5.20 18.99
N ARG A 184 10.22 -4.74 18.08
CA ARG A 184 9.48 -5.62 17.18
C ARG A 184 10.39 -6.25 16.14
N GLU A 185 11.33 -5.50 15.59
CA GLU A 185 12.35 -6.02 14.70
C GLU A 185 13.15 -7.11 15.39
N ALA A 186 13.65 -6.86 16.62
CA ALA A 186 14.41 -7.83 17.39
C ALA A 186 13.60 -9.12 17.64
N LYS A 187 12.31 -9.02 17.97
CA LYS A 187 11.44 -10.19 18.15
C LYS A 187 11.29 -11.00 16.86
N ILE A 188 11.17 -10.32 15.72
CA ILE A 188 11.06 -11.01 14.42
C ILE A 188 12.37 -11.71 14.10
N TRP A 189 13.54 -11.06 14.27
CA TRP A 189 14.83 -11.68 14.07
C TRP A 189 14.99 -12.92 14.95
N ALA A 190 14.62 -12.84 16.23
CA ALA A 190 14.64 -13.99 17.12
C ALA A 190 13.73 -15.14 16.66
N SER A 191 12.54 -14.81 16.11
CA SER A 191 11.59 -15.82 15.64
C SER A 191 12.00 -16.54 14.36
N ILE A 192 12.90 -15.95 13.55
CA ILE A 192 13.40 -16.53 12.30
C ILE A 192 14.84 -17.06 12.41
N GLU A 193 15.47 -17.01 13.60
CA GLU A 193 16.89 -17.37 13.78
C GLU A 193 17.19 -18.79 13.30
N ASP A 194 16.30 -19.75 13.53
CA ASP A 194 16.47 -21.12 13.06
C ASP A 194 16.62 -21.20 11.53
N TYR A 195 15.79 -20.43 10.79
CA TYR A 195 15.89 -20.34 9.33
C TYR A 195 17.12 -19.58 8.88
N VAL A 196 17.45 -18.49 9.57
CA VAL A 196 18.65 -17.69 9.28
C VAL A 196 19.90 -18.54 9.47
N SER A 197 19.96 -19.37 10.53
CA SER A 197 21.11 -20.25 10.78
C SER A 197 21.33 -21.26 9.64
N MET A 198 20.28 -21.72 8.97
CA MET A 198 20.35 -22.65 7.84
C MET A 198 20.98 -22.04 6.59
N ILE A 199 20.90 -20.74 6.41
CA ILE A 199 21.42 -20.01 5.23
C ILE A 199 22.69 -19.25 5.51
N ARG A 200 23.06 -19.06 6.78
CA ARG A 200 24.27 -18.34 7.18
C ARG A 200 25.51 -18.96 6.54
N GLY A 201 26.40 -18.13 6.00
CA GLY A 201 27.63 -18.56 5.33
C GLY A 201 27.42 -19.13 3.92
N LYS A 202 26.18 -19.25 3.43
CA LYS A 202 25.92 -19.63 2.04
C LYS A 202 26.03 -18.41 1.12
N SER A 203 26.22 -18.67 -0.18
CA SER A 203 26.27 -17.64 -1.19
C SER A 203 24.97 -17.62 -1.99
N ALA A 204 24.50 -16.43 -2.33
CA ALA A 204 23.38 -16.21 -3.26
C ALA A 204 23.87 -15.41 -4.47
N TYR A 205 23.42 -15.81 -5.64
CA TYR A 205 23.73 -15.14 -6.89
C TYR A 205 22.46 -14.74 -7.60
N PHE A 206 22.34 -13.47 -7.98
CA PHE A 206 21.22 -12.96 -8.74
C PHE A 206 21.52 -13.02 -10.23
N MET A 207 20.58 -13.55 -11.01
CA MET A 207 20.68 -13.56 -12.46
C MET A 207 19.46 -12.88 -13.05
N GLY A 208 19.71 -11.90 -13.90
CA GLY A 208 18.65 -11.17 -14.60
C GLY A 208 18.51 -9.73 -14.17
N ASP A 209 17.60 -9.01 -14.80
CA ASP A 209 17.27 -7.62 -14.51
C ASP A 209 16.13 -7.58 -13.48
N ASN A 210 16.50 -7.55 -12.21
CA ASN A 210 15.55 -7.66 -11.12
C ASN A 210 15.74 -6.53 -10.09
N LEU A 211 14.83 -5.57 -10.07
CA LEU A 211 14.88 -4.47 -9.11
C LEU A 211 14.70 -4.90 -7.63
N LEU A 212 14.26 -6.14 -7.37
CA LEU A 212 14.25 -6.71 -6.01
C LEU A 212 15.65 -6.98 -5.47
N GLU A 213 16.65 -7.12 -6.35
CA GLU A 213 18.01 -7.52 -5.99
C GLU A 213 18.57 -6.68 -4.84
N ILE A 214 18.48 -5.37 -4.92
CA ILE A 214 19.06 -4.47 -3.92
C ILE A 214 18.46 -4.74 -2.54
N SER A 215 17.14 -4.80 -2.41
CA SER A 215 16.45 -4.98 -1.14
C SER A 215 16.60 -6.40 -0.61
N LEU A 216 16.54 -7.39 -1.50
CA LEU A 216 16.71 -8.81 -1.14
C LEU A 216 18.17 -9.13 -0.80
N ALA A 217 19.14 -8.64 -1.57
CA ALA A 217 20.55 -8.80 -1.29
C ALA A 217 20.91 -8.23 0.09
N ARG A 218 20.42 -7.03 0.40
CA ARG A 218 20.59 -6.45 1.73
C ARG A 218 20.04 -7.37 2.83
N PHE A 219 18.84 -7.90 2.68
CA PHE A 219 18.25 -8.84 3.64
C PHE A 219 19.10 -10.12 3.78
N LEU A 220 19.54 -10.72 2.67
CA LEU A 220 20.37 -11.92 2.68
C LEU A 220 21.73 -11.69 3.33
N ILE A 221 22.38 -10.55 3.03
CA ILE A 221 23.63 -10.15 3.69
C ILE A 221 23.40 -9.99 5.19
N ARG A 222 22.27 -9.42 5.60
CA ARG A 222 21.89 -9.29 7.01
C ARG A 222 21.69 -10.65 7.69
N CYS A 223 21.23 -11.66 6.93
CA CYS A 223 21.16 -13.05 7.39
C CYS A 223 22.52 -13.77 7.42
N GLY A 224 23.61 -13.11 7.07
CA GLY A 224 24.97 -13.68 7.06
C GLY A 224 25.31 -14.46 5.80
N MET A 225 24.63 -14.22 4.70
CA MET A 225 24.98 -14.76 3.38
C MET A 225 25.98 -13.87 2.66
N THR A 226 26.71 -14.47 1.72
CA THR A 226 27.54 -13.71 0.75
C THR A 226 26.72 -13.48 -0.51
N VAL A 227 26.65 -12.23 -0.97
CA VAL A 227 26.04 -11.84 -2.24
C VAL A 227 27.12 -11.15 -3.05
N PRO A 228 27.78 -11.87 -4.00
CA PRO A 228 28.88 -11.33 -4.82
C PRO A 228 28.37 -10.34 -5.88
#